data_91965c75be43282fc49625341b90c346
#
_entry.id   91965c75be43282fc49625341b90c346
#
_cell.length_a   1.000
_cell.length_b   1.000
_cell.length_c   1.000
_cell.angle_alpha   90.00
_cell.angle_beta   90.00
_cell.angle_gamma   90.00
#
_symmetry.space_group_name_H-M   'P 1'
#
loop_
_entity.id
_entity.type
_entity.pdbx_description
1 polymer ?
#
loop_
_entity_poly.entity_id
_entity_poly.type
_entity_poly.pdbx_seq_one_letter_code
_entity_poly.pdbx_strand_id
1 'polypeptide(L)'
;MLTVRYDRFGLQPSERVLDIGCGFGRHAFETARRGGHVVAVDAGLDEVNGVATMFAAMALEGEFQPDDVSATAVQGDTLALPFASNSFDRIICSEMLEHISNDALAITELTRVLRPGGTLAVTVPRTGPERLNWLLSSEYHNVPGGHVRIYTRRGLESQLGNAGLHIEGHHFAHALHSPYWWLKCLVGTTNDTNIFVRAYHRLLVWDIMKRPRTTRWLEAILNPVLGKSLVLYATKPA
;
A
#
# COMPACT_ATOMS: atom_id res chain seq x y z
N MET A 1 -9.74 1.22 -0.94
CA MET A 1 -9.74 -0.06 -0.20
C MET A 1 -8.39 -0.23 0.49
N LEU A 2 -8.37 -0.63 1.78
CA LEU A 2 -7.14 -0.78 2.55
C LEU A 2 -6.49 -2.14 2.28
N THR A 3 -5.19 -2.15 2.08
CA THR A 3 -4.38 -3.38 1.93
C THR A 3 -3.79 -3.79 3.27
N VAL A 4 -3.28 -2.82 4.04
CA VAL A 4 -2.76 -3.02 5.39
C VAL A 4 -3.91 -3.27 6.38
N ARG A 5 -3.78 -4.27 7.22
CA ARG A 5 -4.69 -4.56 8.32
C ARG A 5 -4.20 -3.85 9.57
N TYR A 6 -4.95 -2.86 10.04
CA TYR A 6 -4.56 -2.02 11.17
C TYR A 6 -4.56 -2.76 12.51
N ASP A 7 -5.36 -3.85 12.65
CA ASP A 7 -5.30 -4.76 13.80
C ASP A 7 -3.95 -5.48 13.92
N ARG A 8 -3.30 -5.79 12.78
CA ARG A 8 -1.95 -6.38 12.75
C ARG A 8 -0.85 -5.33 12.75
N PHE A 9 -1.10 -4.19 12.12
CA PHE A 9 -0.17 -3.07 12.12
C PHE A 9 0.02 -2.48 13.51
N GLY A 10 -0.99 -2.62 14.37
CA GLY A 10 -0.94 -2.27 15.79
C GLY A 10 -0.83 -0.78 16.05
N LEU A 11 -1.34 0.07 15.14
CA LEU A 11 -1.34 1.52 15.30
C LEU A 11 -2.06 1.92 16.59
N GLN A 12 -1.38 2.74 17.40
CA GLN A 12 -1.96 3.39 18.57
C GLN A 12 -2.22 4.87 18.27
N PRO A 13 -3.21 5.51 18.94
CA PRO A 13 -3.39 6.95 18.85
C PRO A 13 -2.10 7.71 19.20
N SER A 14 -1.91 8.86 18.55
CA SER A 14 -0.73 9.73 18.70
C SER A 14 0.62 9.14 18.23
N GLU A 15 0.65 7.91 17.68
CA GLU A 15 1.86 7.41 17.03
C GLU A 15 2.13 8.16 15.73
N ARG A 16 3.41 8.37 15.42
CA ARG A 16 3.88 9.01 14.19
C ARG A 16 4.01 7.96 13.08
N VAL A 17 3.25 8.15 12.00
CA VAL A 17 3.19 7.23 10.87
C VAL A 17 3.73 7.89 9.61
N LEU A 18 4.60 7.19 8.89
CA LEU A 18 4.99 7.52 7.53
C LEU A 18 4.19 6.64 6.57
N ASP A 19 3.44 7.25 5.65
CA ASP A 19 2.84 6.57 4.49
C ASP A 19 3.66 6.96 3.25
N ILE A 20 4.56 6.07 2.81
CA ILE A 20 5.51 6.33 1.73
C ILE A 20 5.04 5.72 0.41
N GLY A 21 5.11 6.49 -0.68
CA GLY A 21 4.42 6.17 -1.93
C GLY A 21 2.92 6.20 -1.69
N CYS A 22 2.43 7.27 -1.06
CA CYS A 22 1.06 7.34 -0.55
C CYS A 22 0.01 7.38 -1.66
N GLY A 23 0.40 7.74 -2.90
CA GLY A 23 -0.52 7.94 -4.02
C GLY A 23 -1.68 8.86 -3.62
N PHE A 24 -2.91 8.40 -3.80
CA PHE A 24 -4.11 9.16 -3.41
C PHE A 24 -4.49 9.03 -1.91
N GLY A 25 -3.56 8.66 -1.03
CA GLY A 25 -3.68 8.81 0.42
C GLY A 25 -4.56 7.79 1.16
N ARG A 26 -4.94 6.66 0.55
CA ARG A 26 -5.88 5.70 1.16
C ARG A 26 -5.49 5.23 2.56
N HIS A 27 -4.20 5.00 2.82
CA HIS A 27 -3.70 4.59 4.12
C HIS A 27 -3.46 5.79 5.02
N ALA A 28 -2.98 6.91 4.48
CA ALA A 28 -2.78 8.16 5.20
C ALA A 28 -4.11 8.66 5.83
N PHE A 29 -5.20 8.66 5.06
CA PHE A 29 -6.53 9.05 5.56
C PHE A 29 -7.04 8.14 6.67
N GLU A 30 -6.88 6.83 6.51
CA GLU A 30 -7.28 5.88 7.57
C GLU A 30 -6.43 6.02 8.82
N THR A 31 -5.14 6.32 8.68
CA THR A 31 -4.23 6.61 9.81
C THR A 31 -4.72 7.82 10.61
N ALA A 32 -5.05 8.92 9.92
CA ALA A 32 -5.58 10.13 10.57
C ALA A 32 -6.91 9.86 11.31
N ARG A 33 -7.86 9.12 10.67
CA ARG A 33 -9.12 8.71 11.31
C ARG A 33 -8.94 7.87 12.58
N ARG A 34 -7.81 7.16 12.68
CA ARG A 34 -7.47 6.34 13.86
C ARG A 34 -6.66 7.09 14.91
N GLY A 35 -6.50 8.39 14.76
CA GLY A 35 -5.77 9.23 15.71
C GLY A 35 -4.25 9.15 15.60
N GLY A 36 -3.69 8.61 14.52
CA GLY A 36 -2.25 8.61 14.25
C GLY A 36 -1.82 9.92 13.61
N HIS A 37 -0.68 10.47 14.03
CA HIS A 37 -0.03 11.57 13.30
C HIS A 37 0.58 11.03 12.02
N VAL A 38 0.22 11.58 10.86
CA VAL A 38 0.65 11.03 9.58
C VAL A 38 1.43 12.02 8.74
N VAL A 39 2.54 11.54 8.19
CA VAL A 39 3.25 12.17 7.09
C VAL A 39 3.10 11.28 5.86
N ALA A 40 2.34 11.76 4.88
CA ALA A 40 2.18 11.12 3.58
C ALA A 40 3.25 11.64 2.62
N VAL A 41 4.02 10.75 2.01
CA VAL A 41 5.10 11.12 1.08
C VAL A 41 4.87 10.45 -0.27
N ASP A 42 4.98 11.23 -1.33
CA ASP A 42 4.99 10.74 -2.70
C ASP A 42 5.99 11.55 -3.56
N ALA A 43 6.45 10.97 -4.66
CA ALA A 43 7.27 11.66 -5.64
C ALA A 43 6.43 12.58 -6.54
N GLY A 44 5.16 12.24 -6.76
CA GLY A 44 4.20 12.98 -7.58
C GLY A 44 3.62 14.19 -6.84
N LEU A 45 3.79 15.37 -7.42
CA LEU A 45 3.27 16.60 -6.82
C LEU A 45 1.74 16.65 -6.82
N ASP A 46 1.10 16.08 -7.82
CA ASP A 46 -0.37 16.03 -7.94
C ASP A 46 -0.98 15.15 -6.84
N GLU A 47 -0.35 14.00 -6.55
CA GLU A 47 -0.72 13.10 -5.44
C GLU A 47 -0.59 13.81 -4.11
N VAL A 48 0.53 14.48 -3.86
CA VAL A 48 0.80 15.26 -2.63
C VAL A 48 -0.25 16.35 -2.44
N ASN A 49 -0.52 17.15 -3.47
CA ASN A 49 -1.52 18.22 -3.42
C ASN A 49 -2.94 17.66 -3.19
N GLY A 50 -3.28 16.56 -3.85
CA GLY A 50 -4.56 15.86 -3.65
C GLY A 50 -4.74 15.37 -2.22
N VAL A 51 -3.70 14.77 -1.64
CA VAL A 51 -3.70 14.29 -0.25
C VAL A 51 -3.79 15.44 0.74
N ALA A 52 -3.03 16.53 0.54
CA ALA A 52 -3.10 17.71 1.39
C ALA A 52 -4.50 18.35 1.38
N THR A 53 -5.11 18.48 0.20
CA THR A 53 -6.48 19.00 0.04
C THR A 53 -7.49 18.12 0.77
N MET A 54 -7.35 16.80 0.66
CA MET A 54 -8.25 15.85 1.33
C MET A 54 -8.07 15.90 2.85
N PHE A 55 -6.85 16.03 3.39
CA PHE A 55 -6.64 16.21 4.83
C PHE A 55 -7.35 17.46 5.35
N ALA A 56 -7.28 18.58 4.63
CA ALA A 56 -8.00 19.80 4.99
C ALA A 56 -9.53 19.58 4.99
N ALA A 57 -10.06 18.90 3.97
CA ALA A 57 -11.48 18.57 3.91
C ALA A 57 -11.92 17.65 5.07
N MET A 58 -11.15 16.61 5.38
CA MET A 58 -11.42 15.68 6.49
C MET A 58 -11.44 16.38 7.85
N ALA A 59 -10.52 17.34 8.07
CA ALA A 59 -10.50 18.15 9.28
C ALA A 59 -11.75 19.04 9.40
N LEU A 60 -12.18 19.67 8.30
CA LEU A 60 -13.41 20.47 8.26
C LEU A 60 -14.66 19.63 8.50
N GLU A 61 -14.70 18.40 8.01
CA GLU A 61 -15.80 17.45 8.23
C GLU A 61 -15.75 16.76 9.62
N GLY A 62 -14.72 17.05 10.42
CA GLY A 62 -14.55 16.50 11.76
C GLY A 62 -14.15 15.03 11.80
N GLU A 63 -13.57 14.49 10.71
CA GLU A 63 -13.09 13.11 10.68
C GLU A 63 -11.86 12.88 11.58
N PHE A 64 -11.14 13.93 11.91
CA PHE A 64 -10.13 14.03 12.98
C PHE A 64 -10.04 15.48 13.47
N GLN A 65 -9.49 15.68 14.67
CA GLN A 65 -9.28 17.02 15.21
C GLN A 65 -7.83 17.46 14.94
N PRO A 66 -7.60 18.63 14.29
CA PRO A 66 -6.24 19.12 13.99
C PRO A 66 -5.36 19.35 15.23
N ASP A 67 -5.98 19.62 16.37
CA ASP A 67 -5.26 19.77 17.65
C ASP A 67 -4.75 18.43 18.20
N ASP A 68 -5.41 17.33 17.84
CA ASP A 68 -5.07 15.98 18.32
C ASP A 68 -4.24 15.19 17.27
N VAL A 69 -4.41 15.48 15.97
CA VAL A 69 -3.80 14.72 14.87
C VAL A 69 -3.13 15.66 13.88
N SER A 70 -1.82 15.52 13.74
CA SER A 70 -1.07 16.17 12.65
C SER A 70 -1.14 15.29 11.39
N ALA A 71 -1.64 15.84 10.29
CA ALA A 71 -1.72 15.16 8.99
C ALA A 71 -1.10 16.05 7.91
N THR A 72 0.00 15.60 7.31
CA THR A 72 0.79 16.38 6.36
C THR A 72 1.12 15.56 5.13
N ALA A 73 1.12 16.19 3.96
CA ALA A 73 1.62 15.60 2.71
C ALA A 73 2.88 16.32 2.25
N VAL A 74 3.89 15.58 1.81
CA VAL A 74 5.21 16.07 1.45
C VAL A 74 5.69 15.40 0.17
N GLN A 75 6.20 16.18 -0.78
CA GLN A 75 6.89 15.61 -1.92
C GLN A 75 8.29 15.14 -1.48
N GLY A 76 8.66 13.90 -1.85
CA GLY A 76 9.94 13.34 -1.45
C GLY A 76 10.37 12.12 -2.26
N ASP A 77 11.68 11.85 -2.19
CA ASP A 77 12.27 10.65 -2.77
C ASP A 77 12.50 9.61 -1.67
N THR A 78 11.96 8.41 -1.88
CA THR A 78 12.13 7.28 -0.96
C THR A 78 13.59 6.87 -0.79
N LEU A 79 14.44 7.16 -1.78
CA LEU A 79 15.87 6.83 -1.73
C LEU A 79 16.67 7.83 -0.88
N ALA A 80 16.09 8.97 -0.48
CA ALA A 80 16.74 10.01 0.31
C ALA A 80 15.69 10.74 1.18
N LEU A 81 15.15 10.05 2.18
CA LEU A 81 14.08 10.59 3.01
C LEU A 81 14.58 11.76 3.88
N PRO A 82 13.91 12.94 3.85
CA PRO A 82 14.33 14.14 4.57
C PRO A 82 13.96 14.11 6.06
N PHE A 83 14.04 12.94 6.67
CA PHE A 83 13.69 12.72 8.07
C PHE A 83 14.89 12.20 8.85
N ALA A 84 14.98 12.57 10.12
CA ALA A 84 15.99 12.04 11.03
C ALA A 84 15.81 10.52 11.23
N SER A 85 16.87 9.81 11.60
CA SER A 85 16.78 8.42 11.99
C SER A 85 15.82 8.24 13.18
N ASN A 86 15.09 7.13 13.20
CA ASN A 86 14.18 6.78 14.30
C ASN A 86 13.04 7.81 14.53
N SER A 87 12.52 8.43 13.45
CA SER A 87 11.50 9.49 13.52
C SER A 87 10.07 8.97 13.57
N PHE A 88 9.83 7.73 13.14
CA PHE A 88 8.48 7.18 12.99
C PHE A 88 8.26 5.93 13.81
N ASP A 89 7.09 5.83 14.45
CA ASP A 89 6.64 4.66 15.19
C ASP A 89 6.21 3.55 14.25
N ARG A 90 5.59 3.94 13.13
CA ARG A 90 5.02 3.06 12.12
C ARG A 90 5.33 3.57 10.73
N ILE A 91 5.53 2.63 9.79
CA ILE A 91 5.70 2.96 8.37
C ILE A 91 4.78 2.06 7.54
N ILE A 92 4.09 2.66 6.58
CA ILE A 92 3.37 1.96 5.52
C ILE A 92 4.09 2.23 4.20
N CYS A 93 4.45 1.15 3.49
CA CYS A 93 5.03 1.17 2.15
C CYS A 93 4.15 0.26 1.28
N SER A 94 3.18 0.84 0.59
CA SER A 94 2.12 0.07 -0.05
C SER A 94 2.13 0.15 -1.56
N GLU A 95 2.41 -0.97 -2.25
CA GLU A 95 2.45 -1.09 -3.72
C GLU A 95 3.40 -0.05 -4.33
N MET A 96 4.62 0.05 -3.79
CA MET A 96 5.63 1.02 -4.20
C MET A 96 6.97 0.38 -4.55
N LEU A 97 7.46 -0.59 -3.78
CA LEU A 97 8.81 -1.16 -3.96
C LEU A 97 9.00 -1.82 -5.33
N GLU A 98 7.94 -2.34 -5.93
CA GLU A 98 7.97 -2.93 -7.27
C GLU A 98 8.30 -1.93 -8.38
N HIS A 99 8.14 -0.63 -8.11
CA HIS A 99 8.45 0.46 -9.04
C HIS A 99 9.86 1.04 -8.84
N ILE A 100 10.50 0.76 -7.70
CA ILE A 100 11.79 1.36 -7.32
C ILE A 100 12.95 0.49 -7.82
N SER A 101 13.81 1.02 -8.69
CA SER A 101 14.95 0.26 -9.21
C SER A 101 15.95 -0.14 -8.13
N ASN A 102 16.24 0.74 -7.17
CA ASN A 102 17.11 0.48 -6.02
C ASN A 102 16.31 0.25 -4.75
N ASP A 103 15.56 -0.85 -4.70
CA ASP A 103 14.73 -1.22 -3.57
C ASP A 103 15.52 -1.48 -2.28
N ALA A 104 16.76 -1.96 -2.38
CA ALA A 104 17.62 -2.16 -1.23
C ALA A 104 17.93 -0.85 -0.49
N LEU A 105 18.19 0.24 -1.24
CA LEU A 105 18.38 1.57 -0.65
C LEU A 105 17.07 2.09 -0.04
N ALA A 106 15.95 1.92 -0.75
CA ALA A 106 14.64 2.28 -0.21
C ALA A 106 14.36 1.58 1.13
N ILE A 107 14.55 0.26 1.21
CA ILE A 107 14.38 -0.51 2.46
C ILE A 107 15.33 -0.03 3.56
N THR A 108 16.58 0.32 3.20
CA THR A 108 17.56 0.88 4.16
C THR A 108 17.07 2.21 4.73
N GLU A 109 16.57 3.12 3.89
CA GLU A 109 16.01 4.41 4.32
C GLU A 109 14.77 4.24 5.21
N LEU A 110 13.85 3.34 4.83
CA LEU A 110 12.68 3.00 5.65
C LEU A 110 13.11 2.46 7.03
N THR A 111 14.09 1.56 7.05
CA THR A 111 14.64 1.02 8.30
C THR A 111 15.34 2.10 9.13
N ARG A 112 16.06 3.03 8.50
CA ARG A 112 16.72 4.15 9.16
C ARG A 112 15.74 5.05 9.90
N VAL A 113 14.65 5.45 9.22
CA VAL A 113 13.67 6.38 9.79
C VAL A 113 12.69 5.71 10.75
N LEU A 114 12.53 4.38 10.72
CA LEU A 114 11.75 3.61 11.68
C LEU A 114 12.47 3.54 13.02
N ARG A 115 11.78 3.83 14.13
CA ARG A 115 12.35 3.73 15.47
C ARG A 115 12.57 2.25 15.89
N PRO A 116 13.48 1.96 16.81
CA PRO A 116 13.51 0.67 17.50
C PRO A 116 12.16 0.33 18.12
N GLY A 117 11.70 -0.91 17.98
CA GLY A 117 10.36 -1.36 18.38
C GLY A 117 9.24 -0.91 17.43
N GLY A 118 9.53 -0.12 16.40
CA GLY A 118 8.56 0.32 15.40
C GLY A 118 8.19 -0.78 14.40
N THR A 119 7.04 -0.63 13.73
CA THR A 119 6.52 -1.60 12.75
C THR A 119 6.47 -1.00 11.35
N LEU A 120 7.00 -1.74 10.38
CA LEU A 120 6.89 -1.50 8.95
C LEU A 120 5.87 -2.47 8.34
N ALA A 121 4.86 -1.96 7.63
CA ALA A 121 3.99 -2.73 6.77
C ALA A 121 4.39 -2.51 5.31
N VAL A 122 4.80 -3.56 4.61
CA VAL A 122 5.12 -3.53 3.18
C VAL A 122 4.08 -4.30 2.40
N THR A 123 3.56 -3.72 1.31
CA THR A 123 2.72 -4.45 0.38
C THR A 123 3.29 -4.40 -1.03
N VAL A 124 3.22 -5.52 -1.72
CA VAL A 124 3.64 -5.68 -3.11
C VAL A 124 2.67 -6.59 -3.87
N PRO A 125 2.61 -6.53 -5.20
CA PRO A 125 1.86 -7.50 -5.99
C PRO A 125 2.34 -8.93 -5.69
N ARG A 126 1.38 -9.84 -5.49
CA ARG A 126 1.68 -11.25 -5.22
C ARG A 126 2.19 -11.95 -6.47
N THR A 127 3.25 -12.73 -6.35
CA THR A 127 3.95 -13.43 -7.43
C THR A 127 3.03 -14.17 -8.43
N GLY A 128 2.07 -14.97 -7.94
CA GLY A 128 1.22 -15.81 -8.81
C GLY A 128 0.32 -14.98 -9.71
N PRO A 129 -0.61 -14.16 -9.16
CA PRO A 129 -1.46 -13.27 -9.92
C PRO A 129 -0.66 -12.32 -10.83
N GLU A 130 0.47 -11.79 -10.35
CA GLU A 130 1.28 -10.83 -11.09
C GLU A 130 1.98 -11.50 -12.29
N ARG A 131 2.54 -12.70 -12.13
CA ARG A 131 3.10 -13.46 -13.26
C ARG A 131 2.06 -13.76 -14.33
N LEU A 132 0.81 -14.03 -13.91
CA LEU A 132 -0.26 -14.25 -14.88
C LEU A 132 -0.60 -12.97 -15.65
N ASN A 133 -0.63 -11.79 -14.99
CA ASN A 133 -0.78 -10.51 -15.68
C ASN A 133 0.32 -10.31 -16.73
N TRP A 134 1.58 -10.56 -16.37
CA TRP A 134 2.72 -10.42 -17.27
C TRP A 134 2.66 -11.40 -18.46
N LEU A 135 2.17 -12.62 -18.23
CA LEU A 135 1.98 -13.63 -19.29
C LEU A 135 0.84 -13.24 -20.24
N LEU A 136 -0.24 -12.66 -19.71
CA LEU A 136 -1.43 -12.31 -20.49
C LEU A 136 -1.27 -11.02 -21.30
N SER A 137 -0.43 -10.07 -20.84
CA SER A 137 -0.28 -8.79 -21.49
C SER A 137 1.11 -8.19 -21.28
N SER A 138 1.84 -7.99 -22.36
CA SER A 138 3.11 -7.24 -22.34
C SER A 138 2.88 -5.74 -22.07
N GLU A 139 1.73 -5.19 -22.47
CA GLU A 139 1.35 -3.81 -22.21
C GLU A 139 1.14 -3.52 -20.72
N TYR A 140 0.83 -4.53 -19.92
CA TYR A 140 0.57 -4.37 -18.50
C TYR A 140 1.81 -3.91 -17.72
N HIS A 141 3.00 -4.37 -18.08
CA HIS A 141 4.24 -4.08 -17.36
C HIS A 141 5.23 -3.21 -18.13
N ASN A 142 5.15 -3.18 -19.49
CA ASN A 142 6.03 -2.38 -20.35
C ASN A 142 5.49 -0.95 -20.53
N VAL A 143 5.16 -0.27 -19.42
CA VAL A 143 4.72 1.12 -19.42
C VAL A 143 5.67 1.97 -18.55
N PRO A 144 5.85 3.26 -18.85
CA PRO A 144 6.60 4.15 -17.98
C PRO A 144 6.03 4.10 -16.55
N GLY A 145 6.89 3.90 -15.55
CA GLY A 145 6.46 3.72 -14.15
C GLY A 145 5.81 2.37 -13.83
N GLY A 146 5.85 1.39 -14.76
CA GLY A 146 5.37 0.03 -14.52
C GLY A 146 6.22 -0.74 -13.52
N HIS A 147 5.80 -1.98 -13.23
CA HIS A 147 6.52 -2.84 -12.29
C HIS A 147 7.86 -3.30 -12.89
N VAL A 148 8.97 -2.96 -12.25
CA VAL A 148 10.31 -3.36 -12.68
C VAL A 148 10.69 -4.77 -12.20
N ARG A 149 9.92 -5.33 -11.23
CA ARG A 149 10.15 -6.67 -10.66
C ARG A 149 8.91 -7.30 -10.07
N ILE A 150 8.98 -8.62 -9.91
CA ILE A 150 7.99 -9.41 -9.17
C ILE A 150 8.66 -9.97 -7.92
N TYR A 151 8.12 -9.63 -6.75
CA TYR A 151 8.59 -10.14 -5.48
C TYR A 151 8.05 -11.52 -5.18
N THR A 152 8.92 -12.43 -4.73
CA THR A 152 8.48 -13.60 -3.98
C THR A 152 8.41 -13.26 -2.51
N ARG A 153 7.52 -13.93 -1.75
CA ARG A 153 7.43 -13.72 -0.30
C ARG A 153 8.78 -13.91 0.38
N ARG A 154 9.44 -15.05 0.14
CA ARG A 154 10.76 -15.34 0.74
C ARG A 154 11.84 -14.35 0.35
N GLY A 155 11.81 -13.87 -0.91
CA GLY A 155 12.77 -12.85 -1.37
C GLY A 155 12.60 -11.53 -0.62
N LEU A 156 11.36 -11.05 -0.47
CA LEU A 156 11.09 -9.83 0.27
C LEU A 156 11.37 -9.98 1.77
N GLU A 157 10.99 -11.12 2.39
CA GLU A 157 11.34 -11.44 3.78
C GLU A 157 12.86 -11.41 4.00
N SER A 158 13.64 -11.97 3.06
CA SER A 158 15.12 -11.95 3.12
C SER A 158 15.68 -10.54 2.98
N GLN A 159 15.15 -9.71 2.08
CA GLN A 159 15.61 -8.32 1.93
C GLN A 159 15.34 -7.50 3.20
N LEU A 160 14.14 -7.61 3.77
CA LEU A 160 13.78 -6.94 5.01
C LEU A 160 14.66 -7.43 6.18
N GLY A 161 14.90 -8.74 6.28
CA GLY A 161 15.79 -9.34 7.28
C GLY A 161 17.24 -8.87 7.14
N ASN A 162 17.77 -8.77 5.92
CA ASN A 162 19.12 -8.25 5.66
C ASN A 162 19.26 -6.76 6.04
N ALA A 163 18.15 -6.01 6.03
CA ALA A 163 18.11 -4.63 6.52
C ALA A 163 17.96 -4.52 8.05
N GLY A 164 17.96 -5.64 8.78
CA GLY A 164 17.89 -5.68 10.24
C GLY A 164 16.46 -5.72 10.79
N LEU A 165 15.45 -6.00 9.96
CA LEU A 165 14.07 -6.10 10.41
C LEU A 165 13.67 -7.54 10.72
N HIS A 166 12.86 -7.73 11.75
CA HIS A 166 12.26 -9.02 12.12
C HIS A 166 10.86 -9.17 11.53
N ILE A 167 10.60 -10.29 10.82
CA ILE A 167 9.30 -10.53 10.19
C ILE A 167 8.32 -11.08 11.22
N GLU A 168 7.24 -10.33 11.47
CA GLU A 168 6.17 -10.71 12.39
C GLU A 168 5.09 -11.58 11.74
N GLY A 169 4.90 -11.43 10.43
CA GLY A 169 3.90 -12.21 9.72
C GLY A 169 3.50 -11.62 8.39
N HIS A 170 2.55 -12.30 7.75
CA HIS A 170 2.03 -11.88 6.45
C HIS A 170 0.55 -12.21 6.29
N HIS A 171 -0.06 -11.62 5.26
CA HIS A 171 -1.34 -12.05 4.70
C HIS A 171 -1.42 -11.69 3.21
N PHE A 172 -2.44 -12.22 2.55
CA PHE A 172 -2.81 -11.84 1.18
C PHE A 172 -4.11 -11.06 1.19
N ALA A 173 -4.27 -10.14 0.23
CA ALA A 173 -5.42 -9.27 0.14
C ALA A 173 -5.92 -9.13 -1.30
N HIS A 174 -7.18 -8.70 -1.43
CA HIS A 174 -7.78 -8.29 -2.70
C HIS A 174 -7.96 -9.43 -3.72
N ALA A 175 -8.43 -10.60 -3.28
CA ALA A 175 -8.65 -11.75 -4.15
C ALA A 175 -9.62 -11.45 -5.31
N LEU A 176 -10.66 -10.65 -5.08
CA LEU A 176 -11.63 -10.27 -6.10
C LEU A 176 -11.04 -9.34 -7.19
N HIS A 177 -9.85 -8.75 -6.94
CA HIS A 177 -9.20 -7.89 -7.93
C HIS A 177 -8.34 -8.67 -8.93
N SER A 178 -7.83 -9.85 -8.60
CA SER A 178 -7.00 -10.64 -9.52
C SER A 178 -7.74 -11.02 -10.80
N PRO A 179 -8.98 -11.58 -10.77
CA PRO A 179 -9.71 -11.90 -12.00
C PRO A 179 -10.07 -10.65 -12.83
N TYR A 180 -10.30 -9.51 -12.17
CA TYR A 180 -10.52 -8.25 -12.88
C TYR A 180 -9.30 -7.85 -13.73
N TRP A 181 -8.10 -7.90 -13.15
CA TRP A 181 -6.88 -7.56 -13.88
C TRP A 181 -6.56 -8.58 -14.98
N TRP A 182 -6.80 -9.89 -14.76
CA TRP A 182 -6.66 -10.89 -15.81
C TRP A 182 -7.60 -10.61 -16.98
N LEU A 183 -8.86 -10.25 -16.69
CA LEU A 183 -9.80 -9.84 -17.73
C LEU A 183 -9.31 -8.60 -18.48
N LYS A 184 -8.80 -7.58 -17.77
CA LYS A 184 -8.21 -6.38 -18.38
C LYS A 184 -7.03 -6.75 -19.29
N CYS A 185 -6.14 -7.63 -18.85
CA CYS A 185 -5.02 -8.10 -19.66
C CYS A 185 -5.47 -8.85 -20.93
N LEU A 186 -6.55 -9.62 -20.85
CA LEU A 186 -7.08 -10.39 -21.99
C LEU A 186 -7.77 -9.51 -23.05
N VAL A 187 -8.45 -8.45 -22.64
CA VAL A 187 -9.23 -7.61 -23.56
C VAL A 187 -8.56 -6.29 -23.95
N GLY A 188 -7.36 -6.05 -23.41
CA GLY A 188 -6.60 -4.81 -23.53
C GLY A 188 -6.69 -3.96 -22.25
N THR A 189 -5.52 -3.60 -21.71
CA THR A 189 -5.39 -2.92 -20.40
C THR A 189 -6.07 -1.55 -20.36
N THR A 190 -6.20 -0.90 -21.52
CA THR A 190 -6.85 0.41 -21.69
C THR A 190 -8.30 0.32 -22.17
N ASN A 191 -8.82 -0.89 -22.45
CA ASN A 191 -10.18 -1.08 -22.98
C ASN A 191 -11.24 -1.07 -21.87
N ASP A 192 -11.59 0.13 -21.41
CA ASP A 192 -12.63 0.34 -20.39
C ASP A 192 -14.06 0.30 -20.98
N THR A 193 -14.20 0.21 -22.29
CA THR A 193 -15.50 0.11 -22.97
C THR A 193 -16.05 -1.31 -23.03
N ASN A 194 -15.20 -2.33 -22.81
CA ASN A 194 -15.61 -3.73 -22.81
C ASN A 194 -16.70 -4.01 -21.75
N ILE A 195 -17.79 -4.66 -22.16
CA ILE A 195 -18.97 -4.87 -21.31
C ILE A 195 -18.65 -5.71 -20.06
N PHE A 196 -17.78 -6.72 -20.18
CA PHE A 196 -17.39 -7.57 -19.04
C PHE A 196 -16.49 -6.82 -18.06
N VAL A 197 -15.55 -6.00 -18.57
CA VAL A 197 -14.71 -5.12 -17.74
C VAL A 197 -15.58 -4.14 -16.96
N ARG A 198 -16.54 -3.47 -17.64
CA ARG A 198 -17.46 -2.53 -16.99
C ARG A 198 -18.35 -3.20 -15.95
N ALA A 199 -18.87 -4.39 -16.25
CA ALA A 199 -19.71 -5.13 -15.30
C ALA A 199 -18.90 -5.52 -14.06
N TYR A 200 -17.69 -6.05 -14.26
CA TYR A 200 -16.83 -6.43 -13.15
C TYR A 200 -16.35 -5.21 -12.35
N HIS A 201 -15.98 -4.13 -13.01
CA HIS A 201 -15.63 -2.87 -12.34
C HIS A 201 -16.76 -2.36 -11.45
N ARG A 202 -18.02 -2.38 -11.93
CA ARG A 202 -19.19 -2.02 -11.12
C ARG A 202 -19.35 -2.92 -9.88
N LEU A 203 -19.06 -4.21 -10.01
CA LEU A 203 -19.07 -5.14 -8.89
C LEU A 203 -18.01 -4.74 -7.85
N LEU A 204 -16.79 -4.43 -8.28
CA LEU A 204 -15.72 -4.00 -7.37
C LEU A 204 -16.03 -2.66 -6.70
N VAL A 205 -16.56 -1.68 -7.45
CA VAL A 205 -16.99 -0.40 -6.88
C VAL A 205 -18.10 -0.62 -5.84
N TRP A 206 -19.10 -1.43 -6.15
CA TRP A 206 -20.14 -1.78 -5.20
C TRP A 206 -19.58 -2.45 -3.95
N ASP A 207 -18.65 -3.38 -4.11
CA ASP A 207 -17.98 -4.04 -3.00
C ASP A 207 -17.23 -3.05 -2.09
N ILE A 208 -16.47 -2.14 -2.69
CA ILE A 208 -15.71 -1.12 -1.96
C ILE A 208 -16.65 -0.18 -1.19
N MET A 209 -17.73 0.28 -1.83
CA MET A 209 -18.64 1.27 -1.26
C MET A 209 -19.57 0.69 -0.19
N LYS A 210 -20.08 -0.52 -0.41
CA LYS A 210 -21.08 -1.15 0.46
C LYS A 210 -20.49 -2.11 1.48
N ARG A 211 -19.29 -2.62 1.25
CA ARG A 211 -18.58 -3.59 2.10
C ARG A 211 -19.47 -4.75 2.59
N PRO A 212 -20.20 -5.45 1.67
CA PRO A 212 -21.13 -6.47 2.08
C PRO A 212 -20.41 -7.65 2.75
N ARG A 213 -21.06 -8.27 3.73
CA ARG A 213 -20.47 -9.41 4.47
C ARG A 213 -20.14 -10.58 3.56
N THR A 214 -20.93 -10.80 2.51
CA THR A 214 -20.75 -11.90 1.55
C THR A 214 -19.42 -11.78 0.81
N THR A 215 -19.08 -10.61 0.28
CA THR A 215 -17.81 -10.41 -0.42
C THR A 215 -16.63 -10.43 0.54
N ARG A 216 -16.79 -9.92 1.78
CA ARG A 216 -15.74 -10.02 2.83
C ARG A 216 -15.43 -11.48 3.16
N TRP A 217 -16.46 -12.31 3.31
CA TRP A 217 -16.30 -13.75 3.54
C TRP A 217 -15.66 -14.45 2.33
N LEU A 218 -16.13 -14.13 1.11
CA LEU A 218 -15.56 -14.67 -0.12
C LEU A 218 -14.08 -14.27 -0.28
N GLU A 219 -13.72 -13.01 -0.03
CA GLU A 219 -12.32 -12.57 -0.03
C GLU A 219 -11.48 -13.32 1.02
N ALA A 220 -11.99 -13.50 2.23
CA ALA A 220 -11.27 -14.22 3.27
C ALA A 220 -10.90 -15.65 2.85
N ILE A 221 -11.83 -16.35 2.15
CA ILE A 221 -11.59 -17.71 1.63
C ILE A 221 -10.64 -17.69 0.43
N LEU A 222 -10.79 -16.72 -0.48
CA LEU A 222 -10.05 -16.70 -1.73
C LEU A 222 -8.67 -16.04 -1.61
N ASN A 223 -8.44 -15.16 -0.63
CA ASN A 223 -7.17 -14.47 -0.46
C ASN A 223 -5.95 -15.41 -0.41
N PRO A 224 -5.98 -16.58 0.26
CA PRO A 224 -4.85 -17.50 0.26
C PRO A 224 -4.44 -18.00 -1.13
N VAL A 225 -5.38 -18.05 -2.08
CA VAL A 225 -5.15 -18.55 -3.46
C VAL A 225 -5.05 -17.42 -4.47
N LEU A 226 -5.99 -16.49 -4.45
CA LEU A 226 -6.18 -15.44 -5.48
C LEU A 226 -5.79 -14.02 -4.99
N GLY A 227 -5.38 -13.84 -3.74
CA GLY A 227 -5.03 -12.51 -3.23
C GLY A 227 -4.05 -11.79 -4.16
N LYS A 228 -4.41 -10.59 -4.61
CA LYS A 228 -3.60 -9.77 -5.53
C LYS A 228 -2.34 -9.27 -4.86
N SER A 229 -2.45 -8.84 -3.60
CA SER A 229 -1.35 -8.24 -2.85
C SER A 229 -0.83 -9.18 -1.77
N LEU A 230 0.49 -9.22 -1.62
CA LEU A 230 1.19 -9.76 -0.46
C LEU A 230 1.44 -8.61 0.53
N VAL A 231 1.11 -8.81 1.78
CA VAL A 231 1.39 -7.88 2.87
C VAL A 231 2.32 -8.54 3.87
N LEU A 232 3.45 -7.89 4.18
CA LEU A 232 4.38 -8.28 5.23
C LEU A 232 4.36 -7.24 6.35
N TYR A 233 4.46 -7.71 7.58
CA TYR A 233 4.69 -6.89 8.76
C TYR A 233 6.06 -7.23 9.32
N ALA A 234 6.86 -6.20 9.57
CA ALA A 234 8.20 -6.36 10.11
C ALA A 234 8.45 -5.34 11.22
N THR A 235 9.21 -5.70 12.22
CA THR A 235 9.58 -4.81 13.34
C THR A 235 11.09 -4.55 13.32
N LYS A 236 11.47 -3.33 13.72
CA LYS A 236 12.87 -3.01 13.99
C LYS A 236 13.20 -3.44 15.42
N PRO A 237 14.18 -4.32 15.64
CA PRO A 237 14.61 -4.69 16.98
C PRO A 237 14.95 -3.47 17.85
N ALA A 238 14.72 -3.60 19.19
CA ALA A 238 15.03 -2.57 20.17
C ALA A 238 16.54 -2.36 20.39
#